data_0cae61a96b98b3b9a9b5482e1440ec46
#
_entry.id   0cae61a96b98b3b9a9b5482e1440ec46
#
_cell.length_a   1.000
_cell.length_b   1.000
_cell.length_c   1.000
_cell.angle_alpha   90.00
_cell.angle_beta   90.00
_cell.angle_gamma   90.00
#
_symmetry.space_group_name_H-M   'P 1'
#
loop_
_entity.id
_entity.type
_entity.pdbx_description
1 polymer ?
#
loop_
_entity_poly.entity_id
_entity_poly.type
_entity_poly.pdbx_seq_one_letter_code
_entity_poly.pdbx_strand_id
1 'polypeptide(L)'
;MSKRNNWENFKKILEQHHITTLYHFIDRDNLENIIKNGGLFSWKDCEERGITIPKPGGGGPGSTSWSLDKRDGLEHYVRASFTKQHPMMYVAMSEQRISNPVILEIDPEVIFDEQTKFSDRNATRSGANVGGNLEDFKKIIFRQSRQTSILTWI
;
A
#
# COMPACT_ATOMS: atom_id res chain seq x y z
N MET A 1 -1.12 -12.33 -11.37
CA MET A 1 -0.18 -11.20 -11.54
C MET A 1 0.27 -11.12 -12.98
N SER A 2 0.07 -9.99 -13.62
CA SER A 2 0.56 -9.73 -14.98
C SER A 2 1.88 -8.96 -14.87
N LYS A 3 2.98 -9.63 -15.19
CA LYS A 3 4.31 -9.04 -15.09
C LYS A 3 4.55 -8.02 -16.21
N ARG A 4 4.98 -6.82 -15.84
CA ARG A 4 5.33 -5.80 -16.84
C ARG A 4 6.52 -6.22 -17.69
N ASN A 5 6.54 -5.82 -18.96
CA ASN A 5 7.57 -6.24 -19.92
C ASN A 5 9.01 -5.86 -19.50
N ASN A 6 9.16 -4.75 -18.79
CA ASN A 6 10.46 -4.22 -18.35
C ASN A 6 10.75 -4.49 -16.86
N TRP A 7 10.15 -5.54 -16.28
CA TRP A 7 10.28 -5.85 -14.85
C TRP A 7 11.74 -6.03 -14.40
N GLU A 8 12.61 -6.48 -15.26
CA GLU A 8 14.05 -6.65 -14.97
C GLU A 8 14.73 -5.35 -14.59
N ASN A 9 14.30 -4.23 -15.18
CA ASN A 9 14.82 -2.91 -14.84
C ASN A 9 14.43 -2.51 -13.41
N PHE A 10 13.20 -2.83 -13.00
CA PHE A 10 12.74 -2.63 -11.62
C PHE A 10 13.54 -3.52 -10.64
N LYS A 11 13.76 -4.77 -11.01
CA LYS A 11 14.56 -5.71 -10.21
C LYS A 11 15.97 -5.19 -9.96
N LYS A 12 16.66 -4.69 -11.01
CA LYS A 12 18.00 -4.10 -10.88
C LYS A 12 18.02 -2.94 -9.88
N ILE A 13 17.03 -2.07 -9.92
CA ILE A 13 16.92 -0.94 -8.99
C ILE A 13 16.72 -1.42 -7.56
N LEU A 14 15.84 -2.39 -7.33
CA LEU A 14 15.64 -2.98 -6.00
C LEU A 14 16.95 -3.57 -5.46
N GLU A 15 17.69 -4.30 -6.28
CA GLU A 15 18.97 -4.90 -5.91
C GLU A 15 20.04 -3.84 -5.61
N GLN A 16 20.16 -2.79 -6.42
CA GLN A 16 21.09 -1.67 -6.21
C GLN A 16 20.84 -0.95 -4.88
N HIS A 17 19.59 -0.82 -4.48
CA HIS A 17 19.20 -0.13 -3.25
C HIS A 17 18.96 -1.08 -2.07
N HIS A 18 19.29 -2.37 -2.21
CA HIS A 18 19.13 -3.40 -1.18
C HIS A 18 17.70 -3.47 -0.62
N ILE A 19 16.69 -3.28 -1.47
CA ILE A 19 15.29 -3.36 -1.07
C ILE A 19 14.85 -4.82 -1.21
N THR A 20 14.65 -5.47 -0.08
CA THR A 20 14.27 -6.89 0.01
C THR A 20 12.88 -7.09 0.55
N THR A 21 12.23 -6.04 1.07
CA THR A 21 10.94 -6.12 1.74
C THR A 21 10.20 -4.80 1.61
N LEU A 22 8.89 -4.89 1.40
CA LEU A 22 7.96 -3.78 1.56
C LEU A 22 7.12 -4.00 2.81
N TYR A 23 6.50 -2.96 3.32
CA TYR A 23 5.80 -2.98 4.59
C TYR A 23 4.39 -2.44 4.47
N HIS A 24 3.46 -3.09 5.16
CA HIS A 24 2.08 -2.63 5.31
C HIS A 24 1.65 -2.79 6.76
N PHE A 25 1.11 -1.75 7.37
CA PHE A 25 0.64 -1.80 8.75
C PHE A 25 -0.86 -2.07 8.82
N ILE A 26 -1.26 -2.87 9.80
CA ILE A 26 -2.67 -3.20 10.09
C ILE A 26 -2.88 -3.19 11.60
N ASP A 27 -4.14 -3.24 12.02
CA ASP A 27 -4.46 -3.66 13.38
C ASP A 27 -4.44 -5.20 13.45
N ARG A 28 -3.97 -5.74 14.58
CA ARG A 28 -3.90 -7.18 14.80
C ARG A 28 -5.26 -7.87 14.63
N ASP A 29 -6.35 -7.21 14.97
CA ASP A 29 -7.69 -7.78 14.83
C ASP A 29 -8.09 -8.08 13.38
N ASN A 30 -7.41 -7.48 12.41
CA ASN A 30 -7.62 -7.74 10.99
C ASN A 30 -6.88 -8.99 10.49
N LEU A 31 -5.89 -9.49 11.25
CA LEU A 31 -4.97 -10.53 10.80
C LEU A 31 -5.68 -11.87 10.54
N GLU A 32 -6.64 -12.24 11.38
CA GLU A 32 -7.39 -13.50 11.23
C GLU A 32 -8.08 -13.58 9.86
N ASN A 33 -8.77 -12.53 9.46
CA ASN A 33 -9.49 -12.49 8.18
C ASN A 33 -8.54 -12.47 6.98
N ILE A 34 -7.37 -11.85 7.11
CA ILE A 34 -6.32 -11.88 6.08
C ILE A 34 -5.84 -13.33 5.88
N ILE A 35 -5.52 -14.04 6.94
CA ILE A 35 -5.06 -15.43 6.89
C ILE A 35 -6.17 -16.34 6.35
N LYS A 36 -7.39 -16.22 6.88
CA LYS A 36 -8.53 -17.04 6.50
C LYS A 36 -8.88 -16.92 5.02
N ASN A 37 -8.75 -15.72 4.46
CA ASN A 37 -9.08 -15.45 3.06
C ASN A 37 -7.88 -15.59 2.12
N GLY A 38 -6.72 -16.00 2.62
CA GLY A 38 -5.55 -16.32 1.82
C GLY A 38 -4.80 -15.12 1.25
N GLY A 39 -5.04 -13.91 1.77
CA GLY A 39 -4.33 -12.74 1.27
C GLY A 39 -4.82 -11.42 1.83
N LEU A 40 -4.03 -10.39 1.57
CA LEU A 40 -4.32 -9.01 1.90
C LEU A 40 -5.04 -8.37 0.70
N PHE A 41 -6.30 -8.02 0.90
CA PHE A 41 -7.12 -7.36 -0.13
C PHE A 41 -7.31 -5.89 0.19
N SER A 42 -7.55 -5.08 -0.85
CA SER A 42 -7.97 -3.70 -0.65
C SER A 42 -9.30 -3.63 0.10
N TRP A 43 -9.62 -2.48 0.68
CA TRP A 43 -10.89 -2.33 1.37
C TRP A 43 -12.10 -2.53 0.44
N LYS A 44 -11.96 -2.12 -0.83
CA LYS A 44 -13.03 -2.28 -1.82
C LYS A 44 -13.21 -3.75 -2.22
N ASP A 45 -12.11 -4.48 -2.42
CA ASP A 45 -12.18 -5.91 -2.71
C ASP A 45 -12.74 -6.70 -1.53
N CYS A 46 -12.40 -6.31 -0.29
CA CYS A 46 -13.02 -6.88 0.91
C CYS A 46 -14.54 -6.65 0.92
N GLU A 47 -14.98 -5.44 0.64
CA GLU A 47 -16.40 -5.11 0.55
C GLU A 47 -17.13 -5.98 -0.48
N GLU A 48 -16.58 -6.09 -1.69
CA GLU A 48 -17.15 -6.88 -2.79
C GLU A 48 -17.16 -8.38 -2.52
N ARG A 49 -16.20 -8.88 -1.75
CA ARG A 49 -16.09 -10.29 -1.35
C ARG A 49 -16.83 -10.64 -0.04
N GLY A 50 -17.41 -9.65 0.63
CA GLY A 50 -18.03 -9.86 1.93
C GLY A 50 -17.04 -10.17 3.05
N ILE A 51 -15.79 -9.72 2.93
CA ILE A 51 -14.77 -9.89 3.96
C ILE A 51 -14.84 -8.71 4.93
N THR A 52 -15.05 -9.00 6.21
CA THR A 52 -15.08 -7.98 7.24
C THR A 52 -13.67 -7.49 7.59
N ILE A 53 -13.50 -6.18 7.70
CA ILE A 53 -12.31 -5.54 8.24
C ILE A 53 -12.68 -4.97 9.63
N PRO A 54 -12.34 -5.67 10.73
CA PRO A 54 -12.77 -5.26 12.08
C PRO A 54 -12.30 -3.86 12.48
N LYS A 55 -11.05 -3.52 12.11
CA LYS A 55 -10.44 -2.21 12.41
C LYS A 55 -9.79 -1.62 11.16
N PRO A 56 -10.56 -0.99 10.27
CA PRO A 56 -10.00 -0.38 9.07
C PRO A 56 -9.12 0.82 9.42
N GLY A 57 -7.85 0.74 9.04
CA GLY A 57 -6.86 1.76 9.35
C GLY A 57 -7.17 3.13 8.72
N GLY A 58 -7.91 3.15 7.62
CA GLY A 58 -8.39 4.37 6.98
C GLY A 58 -9.68 4.95 7.57
N GLY A 59 -10.29 4.31 8.56
CA GLY A 59 -11.50 4.77 9.23
C GLY A 59 -12.80 4.10 8.78
N GLY A 60 -12.77 3.27 7.73
CA GLY A 60 -13.92 2.48 7.30
C GLY A 60 -14.97 3.21 6.46
N PRO A 61 -16.18 2.64 6.34
CA PRO A 61 -17.26 3.21 5.55
C PRO A 61 -17.58 4.65 5.96
N GLY A 62 -17.72 5.54 4.98
CA GLY A 62 -18.00 6.96 5.21
C GLY A 62 -16.78 7.80 5.64
N SER A 63 -15.60 7.21 5.78
CA SER A 63 -14.39 7.94 6.12
C SER A 63 -13.90 8.81 4.96
N THR A 64 -13.18 9.87 5.30
CA THR A 64 -12.50 10.73 4.31
C THR A 64 -11.51 9.93 3.47
N SER A 65 -10.76 9.01 4.09
CA SER A 65 -9.77 8.19 3.39
C SER A 65 -10.40 7.36 2.27
N TRP A 66 -11.50 6.67 2.55
CA TRP A 66 -12.19 5.86 1.53
C TRP A 66 -12.83 6.72 0.45
N SER A 67 -13.36 7.89 0.81
CA SER A 67 -13.91 8.84 -0.16
C SER A 67 -12.82 9.37 -1.12
N LEU A 68 -11.64 9.68 -0.60
CA LEU A 68 -10.49 10.11 -1.40
C LEU A 68 -9.97 8.99 -2.32
N ASP A 69 -9.94 7.76 -1.83
CA ASP A 69 -9.58 6.61 -2.67
C ASP A 69 -10.52 6.46 -3.86
N LYS A 70 -11.83 6.54 -3.63
CA LYS A 70 -12.83 6.51 -4.70
C LYS A 70 -12.66 7.67 -5.69
N ARG A 71 -12.45 8.87 -5.18
CA ARG A 71 -12.22 10.06 -6.04
C ARG A 71 -11.07 9.84 -7.02
N ASP A 72 -9.99 9.21 -6.54
CA ASP A 72 -8.73 9.05 -7.28
C ASP A 72 -8.61 7.69 -7.99
N GLY A 73 -9.65 6.82 -7.90
CA GLY A 73 -9.64 5.49 -8.51
C GLY A 73 -8.65 4.52 -7.86
N LEU A 74 -8.41 4.67 -6.57
CA LEU A 74 -7.42 3.89 -5.81
C LEU A 74 -8.04 2.90 -4.83
N GLU A 75 -9.34 2.74 -4.83
CA GLU A 75 -10.08 1.89 -3.88
C GLU A 75 -9.71 0.40 -3.97
N HIS A 76 -9.23 -0.05 -5.12
CA HIS A 76 -8.78 -1.43 -5.33
C HIS A 76 -7.30 -1.67 -5.03
N TYR A 77 -6.60 -0.67 -4.50
CA TYR A 77 -5.17 -0.78 -4.21
C TYR A 77 -4.88 -0.94 -2.72
N VAL A 78 -3.96 -1.82 -2.42
CA VAL A 78 -3.30 -1.89 -1.11
C VAL A 78 -2.07 -0.98 -1.14
N ARG A 79 -1.85 -0.24 -0.07
CA ARG A 79 -0.68 0.64 0.05
C ARG A 79 0.43 -0.06 0.81
N ALA A 80 1.60 -0.12 0.20
CA ALA A 80 2.82 -0.56 0.84
C ALA A 80 3.84 0.59 0.90
N SER A 81 4.85 0.44 1.72
CA SER A 81 5.91 1.43 1.88
C SER A 81 7.28 0.77 2.05
N PHE A 82 8.34 1.58 1.95
CA PHE A 82 9.71 1.13 2.20
C PHE A 82 10.08 1.15 3.68
N THR A 83 9.25 1.70 4.55
CA THR A 83 9.54 1.87 5.97
C THR A 83 8.56 1.12 6.86
N LYS A 84 9.10 0.49 7.92
CA LYS A 84 8.30 -0.16 8.96
C LYS A 84 7.49 0.85 9.78
N GLN A 85 8.07 2.01 10.05
CA GLN A 85 7.49 3.03 10.92
C GLN A 85 6.86 4.15 10.08
N HIS A 86 5.80 3.80 9.36
CA HIS A 86 5.10 4.75 8.51
C HIS A 86 4.38 5.81 9.37
N PRO A 87 4.49 7.11 9.04
CA PRO A 87 3.84 8.19 9.81
C PRO A 87 2.33 8.01 9.97
N MET A 88 1.67 7.49 8.95
CA MET A 88 0.21 7.26 9.00
C MET A 88 -0.20 6.18 9.99
N MET A 89 0.69 5.25 10.37
CA MET A 89 0.44 4.30 11.43
C MET A 89 0.25 5.02 12.77
N TYR A 90 1.12 5.96 13.08
CA TYR A 90 1.03 6.75 14.31
C TYR A 90 -0.19 7.66 14.34
N VAL A 91 -0.57 8.23 13.18
CA VAL A 91 -1.82 8.99 13.06
C VAL A 91 -3.02 8.09 13.36
N ALA A 92 -3.08 6.91 12.74
CA ALA A 92 -4.15 5.95 12.97
C ALA A 92 -4.23 5.48 14.44
N MET A 93 -3.07 5.32 15.10
CA MET A 93 -3.02 5.01 16.53
C MET A 93 -3.52 6.17 17.39
N SER A 94 -3.11 7.40 17.11
CA SER A 94 -3.53 8.58 17.86
C SER A 94 -5.03 8.87 17.71
N GLU A 95 -5.60 8.52 16.57
CA GLU A 95 -7.04 8.62 16.30
C GLU A 95 -7.84 7.38 16.75
N GLN A 96 -7.17 6.44 17.41
CA GLN A 96 -7.77 5.20 17.92
C GLN A 96 -8.38 4.28 16.86
N ARG A 97 -7.97 4.43 15.59
CA ARG A 97 -8.35 3.53 14.50
C ARG A 97 -7.57 2.21 14.54
N ILE A 98 -6.37 2.26 15.07
CA ILE A 98 -5.48 1.12 15.31
C ILE A 98 -5.04 1.15 16.77
N SER A 99 -5.21 0.04 17.49
CA SER A 99 -4.79 -0.11 18.90
C SER A 99 -3.61 -1.06 19.07
N ASN A 100 -3.54 -2.12 18.26
CA ASN A 100 -2.47 -3.11 18.27
C ASN A 100 -1.82 -3.20 16.87
N PRO A 101 -0.86 -2.36 16.54
CA PRO A 101 -0.26 -2.36 15.21
C PRO A 101 0.55 -3.64 14.96
N VAL A 102 0.35 -4.20 13.78
CA VAL A 102 1.14 -5.30 13.22
C VAL A 102 1.66 -4.84 11.86
N ILE A 103 2.90 -5.16 11.56
CA ILE A 103 3.53 -4.83 10.29
C ILE A 103 3.66 -6.10 9.46
N LEU A 104 3.00 -6.11 8.31
CA LEU A 104 3.13 -7.18 7.34
C LEU A 104 4.33 -6.90 6.44
N GLU A 105 5.15 -7.91 6.24
CA GLU A 105 6.23 -7.89 5.27
C GLU A 105 5.73 -8.42 3.94
N ILE A 106 5.89 -7.64 2.89
CA ILE A 106 5.41 -7.95 1.54
C ILE A 106 6.60 -8.16 0.62
N ASP A 107 6.55 -9.23 -0.17
CA ASP A 107 7.56 -9.49 -1.18
C ASP A 107 7.60 -8.34 -2.20
N PRO A 108 8.76 -7.72 -2.45
CA PRO A 108 8.87 -6.62 -3.39
C PRO A 108 8.58 -7.02 -4.84
N GLU A 109 8.42 -8.29 -5.16
CA GLU A 109 7.98 -8.73 -6.49
C GLU A 109 6.62 -8.17 -6.91
N VAL A 110 5.80 -7.70 -5.98
CA VAL A 110 4.55 -6.97 -6.30
C VAL A 110 4.81 -5.73 -7.16
N ILE A 111 6.02 -5.18 -7.14
CA ILE A 111 6.45 -4.06 -7.98
C ILE A 111 6.52 -4.47 -9.47
N PHE A 112 6.70 -5.75 -9.76
CA PHE A 112 6.77 -6.25 -11.13
C PHE A 112 5.40 -6.37 -11.80
N ASP A 113 4.31 -6.27 -11.04
CA ASP A 113 2.96 -6.26 -11.60
C ASP A 113 2.74 -4.97 -12.41
N GLU A 114 2.21 -5.12 -13.62
CA GLU A 114 1.95 -3.98 -14.52
C GLU A 114 0.95 -2.97 -13.96
N GLN A 115 0.09 -3.40 -13.02
CA GLN A 115 -0.89 -2.53 -12.37
C GLN A 115 -0.34 -1.78 -11.16
N THR A 116 0.82 -2.17 -10.63
CA THR A 116 1.43 -1.47 -9.50
C THR A 116 1.78 -0.04 -9.87
N LYS A 117 1.40 0.89 -8.98
CA LYS A 117 1.67 2.33 -9.11
C LYS A 117 2.55 2.82 -7.99
N PHE A 118 3.17 3.95 -8.22
CA PHE A 118 4.11 4.59 -7.31
C PHE A 118 3.67 6.02 -7.05
N SER A 119 3.72 6.44 -5.80
CA SER A 119 3.40 7.80 -5.40
C SER A 119 4.55 8.45 -4.65
N ASP A 120 4.87 9.68 -4.99
CA ASP A 120 5.93 10.45 -4.36
C ASP A 120 5.59 10.94 -2.95
N ARG A 121 4.33 10.80 -2.55
CA ARG A 121 3.79 11.13 -1.22
C ARG A 121 2.54 10.30 -0.96
N ASN A 122 1.81 10.56 0.11
CA ASN A 122 0.50 9.93 0.30
C ASN A 122 -0.35 10.16 -0.97
N ALA A 123 -0.76 9.05 -1.59
CA ALA A 123 -1.33 9.05 -2.94
C ALA A 123 -2.60 9.90 -3.10
N THR A 124 -3.36 10.11 -2.03
CA THR A 124 -4.57 10.94 -2.05
C THR A 124 -4.34 12.38 -1.61
N ARG A 125 -3.11 12.73 -1.24
CA ARG A 125 -2.75 14.09 -0.88
C ARG A 125 -2.72 14.98 -2.12
N SER A 126 -3.18 16.22 -1.96
CA SER A 126 -3.10 17.23 -3.02
C SER A 126 -1.66 17.38 -3.55
N GLY A 127 -1.51 17.38 -4.87
CA GLY A 127 -0.22 17.48 -5.54
C GLY A 127 0.60 16.18 -5.58
N ALA A 128 0.04 15.04 -5.17
CA ALA A 128 0.70 13.76 -5.31
C ALA A 128 0.86 13.37 -6.80
N ASN A 129 2.06 12.91 -7.17
CA ASN A 129 2.30 12.32 -8.47
C ASN A 129 2.18 10.81 -8.35
N VAL A 130 1.18 10.25 -9.02
CA VAL A 130 0.92 8.80 -9.04
C VAL A 130 1.07 8.29 -10.46
N GLY A 131 1.92 7.30 -10.65
CA GLY A 131 2.15 6.69 -11.96
C GLY A 131 2.76 5.30 -11.84
N GLY A 132 2.73 4.53 -12.94
CA GLY A 132 3.13 3.13 -12.95
C GLY A 132 4.36 2.81 -13.80
N ASN A 133 5.08 3.79 -14.32
CA ASN A 133 6.24 3.54 -15.18
C ASN A 133 7.57 3.53 -14.41
N LEU A 134 8.65 3.20 -15.09
CA LEU A 134 9.98 3.12 -14.50
C LEU A 134 10.46 4.47 -13.95
N GLU A 135 10.15 5.57 -14.62
CA GLU A 135 10.53 6.91 -14.16
C GLU A 135 9.81 7.30 -12.88
N ASP A 136 8.53 6.93 -12.75
CA ASP A 136 7.77 7.13 -11.52
C ASP A 136 8.39 6.34 -10.37
N PHE A 137 8.81 5.10 -10.62
CA PHE A 137 9.51 4.26 -9.64
C PHE A 137 10.86 4.87 -9.23
N LYS A 138 11.65 5.32 -10.17
CA LYS A 138 12.93 5.98 -9.88
C LYS A 138 12.76 7.20 -8.99
N LYS A 139 11.72 8.00 -9.22
CA LYS A 139 11.44 9.18 -8.39
C LYS A 139 11.23 8.82 -6.92
N ILE A 140 10.47 7.76 -6.62
CA ILE A 140 10.22 7.37 -5.23
C ILE A 140 11.47 6.76 -4.57
N ILE A 141 12.28 6.03 -5.32
CA ILE A 141 13.54 5.46 -4.83
C ILE A 141 14.53 6.57 -4.45
N PHE A 142 14.71 7.59 -5.29
CA PHE A 142 15.59 8.71 -4.97
C PHE A 142 15.13 9.53 -3.77
N ARG A 143 13.83 9.67 -3.59
CA ARG A 143 13.28 10.44 -2.47
C ARG A 143 13.27 9.66 -1.17
N GLN A 144 13.06 8.34 -1.20
CA GLN A 144 12.90 7.44 -0.05
C GLN A 144 12.30 8.12 1.18
N SER A 145 11.42 9.11 0.93
CA SER A 145 10.76 9.80 2.01
C SER A 145 9.79 8.84 2.71
N ARG A 146 9.59 9.03 3.99
CA ARG A 146 8.62 8.23 4.77
C ARG A 146 7.20 8.30 4.23
N GLN A 147 6.93 9.17 3.27
CA GLN A 147 5.60 9.42 2.71
C GLN A 147 5.39 8.80 1.33
N THR A 148 6.44 8.25 0.69
CA THR A 148 6.27 7.56 -0.59
C THR A 148 5.42 6.30 -0.41
N SER A 149 4.62 5.98 -1.40
CA SER A 149 3.73 4.83 -1.37
C SER A 149 3.87 3.98 -2.62
N ILE A 150 3.77 2.69 -2.43
CA ILE A 150 3.61 1.70 -3.48
C ILE A 150 2.17 1.22 -3.43
N LEU A 151 1.46 1.40 -4.52
CA LEU A 151 0.06 1.02 -4.67
C LEU A 151 0.04 -0.28 -5.45
N THR A 152 -0.29 -1.36 -4.82
CA THR A 152 -0.28 -2.68 -5.44
C THR A 152 -1.66 -3.32 -5.41
N TRP A 153 -1.94 -4.07 -6.46
CA TRP A 153 -3.14 -4.87 -6.59
C TRP A 153 -2.82 -6.30 -6.18
N ILE A 154 -3.04 -6.61 -4.93
CA ILE A 154 -2.78 -7.94 -4.39
C ILE A 154 -4.04 -8.79 -4.42
#